data_605f3b45a3162b57bd2f27dde3975bff
#
_entry.id   605f3b45a3162b57bd2f27dde3975bff
#
_cell.length_a   1.000
_cell.length_b   1.000
_cell.length_c   1.000
_cell.angle_alpha   90.00
_cell.angle_beta   90.00
_cell.angle_gamma   90.00
#
_symmetry.space_group_name_H-M   'P 1'
#
loop_
_entity.id
_entity.type
_entity.pdbx_description
1 polymer ?
#
loop_
_entity_poly.entity_id
_entity_poly.type
_entity_poly.pdbx_seq_one_letter_code
_entity_poly.pdbx_strand_id
1 'polypeptide(L)'
;MKKLFIVLVVGLMLAACTRKEVDVFSLEDNYIYFPYDNGTTLATSMVPGDSIYYFYNKSSLTVKSAQQRDTFYFEVRAAGLAKSVDRQIKIVPWSCEVSGFTEAVEGVNYVPFDDPEMVKNLVLPADSVQVKIPVIVTYDPSIAGTAKSFIVGLKLIDSGDLRVMGTNFNITVVDKAARTHACVRFNQSSL
;
A
#
# COMPACT_ATOMS: atom_id res chain seq x y z
N MET A 1 -8.54 -69.51 -7.08
CA MET A 1 -7.42 -68.58 -6.81
C MET A 1 -7.42 -67.36 -7.76
N LYS A 2 -7.56 -67.49 -9.08
CA LYS A 2 -7.56 -66.32 -10.01
C LYS A 2 -8.66 -65.26 -9.73
N LYS A 3 -9.87 -65.66 -9.35
CA LYS A 3 -10.94 -64.72 -9.07
C LYS A 3 -10.73 -63.91 -7.80
N LEU A 4 -10.07 -64.46 -6.79
CA LEU A 4 -9.76 -63.76 -5.53
C LEU A 4 -8.68 -62.69 -5.74
N PHE A 5 -7.74 -62.93 -6.65
CA PHE A 5 -6.67 -61.99 -6.98
C PHE A 5 -7.18 -60.78 -7.72
N ILE A 6 -8.18 -60.95 -8.60
CA ILE A 6 -8.82 -59.84 -9.34
C ILE A 6 -9.57 -58.90 -8.38
N VAL A 7 -10.29 -59.45 -7.40
CA VAL A 7 -11.02 -58.61 -6.40
C VAL A 7 -10.06 -57.84 -5.51
N LEU A 8 -8.92 -58.41 -5.14
CA LEU A 8 -7.91 -57.74 -4.35
C LEU A 8 -7.26 -56.57 -5.12
N VAL A 9 -6.93 -56.76 -6.41
CA VAL A 9 -6.34 -55.74 -7.26
C VAL A 9 -7.32 -54.55 -7.51
N VAL A 10 -8.61 -54.84 -7.73
CA VAL A 10 -9.65 -53.83 -7.90
C VAL A 10 -9.86 -53.04 -6.60
N GLY A 11 -9.82 -53.70 -5.44
CA GLY A 11 -9.91 -53.05 -4.13
C GLY A 11 -8.75 -52.11 -3.85
N LEU A 12 -7.54 -52.47 -4.24
CA LEU A 12 -6.33 -51.63 -4.10
C LEU A 12 -6.35 -50.39 -5.03
N MET A 13 -6.94 -50.50 -6.22
CA MET A 13 -7.10 -49.35 -7.12
C MET A 13 -8.13 -48.33 -6.64
N LEU A 14 -9.14 -48.74 -5.89
CA LEU A 14 -10.13 -47.83 -5.32
C LEU A 14 -9.61 -47.06 -4.09
N ALA A 15 -8.61 -47.61 -3.38
CA ALA A 15 -7.99 -46.96 -2.23
C ALA A 15 -6.94 -45.87 -2.62
N ALA A 16 -6.49 -45.86 -3.89
CA ALA A 16 -5.44 -44.95 -4.35
C ALA A 16 -5.94 -43.57 -4.75
N CYS A 17 -7.23 -43.30 -4.73
CA CYS A 17 -7.81 -41.99 -5.03
C CYS A 17 -8.29 -41.26 -3.77
N THR A 18 -7.50 -41.19 -2.73
CA THR A 18 -7.63 -40.07 -1.80
C THR A 18 -7.09 -38.85 -2.51
N ARG A 19 -7.97 -38.06 -3.14
CA ARG A 19 -7.67 -36.69 -3.51
C ARG A 19 -7.18 -36.02 -2.23
N LYS A 20 -5.88 -35.73 -2.15
CA LYS A 20 -5.43 -34.70 -1.24
C LYS A 20 -6.21 -33.46 -1.63
N GLU A 21 -7.13 -33.04 -0.78
CA GLU A 21 -7.74 -31.73 -0.94
C GLU A 21 -6.56 -30.76 -1.00
N VAL A 22 -6.38 -30.16 -2.16
CA VAL A 22 -5.47 -29.02 -2.27
C VAL A 22 -6.13 -27.99 -1.38
N ASP A 23 -5.47 -27.61 -0.28
CA ASP A 23 -5.89 -26.50 0.52
C ASP A 23 -6.11 -25.33 -0.43
N VAL A 24 -7.36 -25.07 -0.77
CA VAL A 24 -7.75 -23.91 -1.54
C VAL A 24 -7.44 -22.74 -0.60
N PHE A 25 -6.42 -21.99 -0.93
CA PHE A 25 -6.04 -20.81 -0.20
C PHE A 25 -7.25 -19.85 -0.20
N SER A 26 -8.09 -19.97 0.82
CA SER A 26 -9.20 -19.07 1.04
C SER A 26 -8.64 -17.81 1.66
N LEU A 27 -8.50 -16.75 0.88
CA LEU A 27 -8.30 -15.42 1.42
C LEU A 27 -9.62 -14.97 2.04
N GLU A 28 -9.86 -15.36 3.28
CA GLU A 28 -11.01 -14.87 4.06
C GLU A 28 -10.89 -13.37 4.28
N ASP A 29 -9.67 -12.87 4.42
CA ASP A 29 -9.35 -11.45 4.58
C ASP A 29 -8.96 -10.82 3.24
N ASN A 30 -9.35 -9.55 3.07
CA ASN A 30 -8.89 -8.74 1.96
C ASN A 30 -7.67 -7.92 2.39
N TYR A 31 -6.53 -8.21 1.80
CA TYR A 31 -5.29 -7.51 2.08
C TYR A 31 -5.11 -6.32 1.15
N ILE A 32 -4.86 -5.14 1.71
CA ILE A 32 -4.53 -3.93 0.95
C ILE A 32 -3.03 -3.69 0.93
N TYR A 33 -2.55 -3.17 -0.19
CA TYR A 33 -1.12 -2.91 -0.39
C TYR A 33 -0.89 -1.89 -1.51
N PHE A 34 0.28 -1.29 -1.50
CA PHE A 34 0.81 -0.54 -2.65
C PHE A 34 1.41 -1.53 -3.65
N PRO A 35 0.95 -1.56 -4.91
CA PRO A 35 1.50 -2.47 -5.91
C PRO A 35 2.93 -2.07 -6.29
N TYR A 36 3.75 -3.08 -6.61
CA TYR A 36 5.01 -2.83 -7.30
C TYR A 36 4.71 -2.33 -8.71
N ASP A 37 5.22 -1.15 -9.03
CA ASP A 37 5.21 -0.63 -10.38
C ASP A 37 6.65 -0.69 -10.93
N ASN A 38 6.82 -1.22 -12.16
CA ASN A 38 8.12 -1.41 -12.84
C ASN A 38 8.82 -0.07 -13.19
N GLY A 39 8.69 0.93 -12.46
CA GLY A 39 9.35 2.23 -12.61
C GLY A 39 9.56 2.94 -11.28
N THR A 40 9.23 2.26 -10.19
CA THR A 40 9.33 2.84 -8.87
C THR A 40 10.69 2.53 -8.25
N THR A 41 11.42 3.55 -7.89
CA THR A 41 12.65 3.39 -7.13
C THR A 41 12.29 3.04 -5.69
N LEU A 42 12.68 1.85 -5.25
CA LEU A 42 12.67 1.53 -3.83
C LEU A 42 13.73 2.42 -3.15
N ALA A 43 13.31 3.22 -2.20
CA ALA A 43 14.22 3.95 -1.35
C ALA A 43 14.34 3.24 0.00
N THR A 44 15.54 3.25 0.55
CA THR A 44 15.80 2.81 1.92
C THR A 44 15.70 4.01 2.85
N SER A 45 14.92 3.87 3.91
CA SER A 45 14.93 4.79 5.04
C SER A 45 15.33 4.06 6.30
N MET A 46 16.11 4.70 7.14
CA MET A 46 16.36 4.26 8.50
C MET A 46 15.34 4.94 9.40
N VAL A 47 14.45 4.15 9.99
CA VAL A 47 13.57 4.65 11.05
C VAL A 47 14.35 4.58 12.37
N PRO A 48 14.26 5.60 13.25
CA PRO A 48 14.85 5.52 14.57
C PRO A 48 14.41 4.24 15.31
N GLY A 49 15.36 3.36 15.65
CA GLY A 49 15.09 2.11 16.37
C GLY A 49 15.44 0.82 15.64
N ASP A 50 16.35 0.84 14.66
CA ASP A 50 17.03 -0.32 14.06
C ASP A 50 16.40 -1.03 12.87
N SER A 51 15.38 -0.48 12.23
CA SER A 51 14.80 -1.14 11.07
C SER A 51 15.06 -0.36 9.79
N ILE A 52 15.67 -1.01 8.81
CA ILE A 52 15.75 -0.50 7.44
C ILE A 52 14.42 -0.82 6.78
N TYR A 53 13.67 0.21 6.38
CA TYR A 53 12.44 0.06 5.63
C TYR A 53 12.66 0.41 4.17
N TYR A 54 12.17 -0.45 3.29
CA TYR A 54 12.02 -0.14 1.89
C TYR A 54 10.59 0.34 1.66
N PHE A 55 10.43 1.46 0.99
CA PHE A 55 9.13 2.04 0.75
C PHE A 55 8.97 2.46 -0.71
N TYR A 56 7.71 2.50 -1.13
CA TYR A 56 7.34 2.95 -2.46
C TYR A 56 7.53 4.46 -2.56
N ASN A 57 8.45 4.90 -3.42
CA ASN A 57 8.81 6.31 -3.57
C ASN A 57 8.43 6.79 -4.96
N LYS A 58 7.55 7.77 -5.03
CA LYS A 58 7.22 8.49 -6.26
C LYS A 58 7.78 9.91 -6.20
N SER A 59 8.29 10.38 -7.30
CA SER A 59 8.68 11.77 -7.51
C SER A 59 7.74 12.37 -8.57
N SER A 60 7.58 13.59 -8.72
CA SER A 60 7.93 14.82 -8.01
C SER A 60 6.92 15.85 -8.47
N LEU A 61 6.16 16.37 -7.57
CA LEU A 61 5.26 17.48 -7.82
C LEU A 61 6.04 18.79 -7.58
N THR A 62 5.64 19.86 -8.23
CA THR A 62 6.12 21.19 -7.91
C THR A 62 4.94 22.07 -7.60
N VAL A 63 4.81 22.47 -6.33
CA VAL A 63 3.77 23.38 -5.88
C VAL A 63 4.25 24.81 -6.05
N LYS A 64 3.45 25.64 -6.73
CA LYS A 64 3.72 27.05 -6.99
C LYS A 64 2.78 27.93 -6.20
N SER A 65 3.19 29.16 -5.89
CA SER A 65 2.38 30.15 -5.21
C SER A 65 1.04 30.45 -5.94
N ALA A 66 1.06 30.45 -7.26
CA ALA A 66 -0.16 30.66 -8.06
C ALA A 66 -1.13 29.46 -8.03
N GLN A 67 -0.61 28.26 -7.83
CA GLN A 67 -1.39 27.01 -7.86
C GLN A 67 -1.89 26.62 -6.48
N GLN A 68 -1.17 26.99 -5.40
CA GLN A 68 -1.48 26.73 -4.00
C GLN A 68 -1.54 25.26 -3.59
N ARG A 69 -1.94 24.35 -4.48
CA ARG A 69 -2.14 22.92 -4.21
C ARG A 69 -1.77 22.10 -5.44
N ASP A 70 -1.33 20.87 -5.21
CA ASP A 70 -1.21 19.86 -6.26
C ASP A 70 -1.56 18.49 -5.66
N THR A 71 -1.88 17.49 -6.50
CA THR A 71 -2.32 16.19 -6.04
C THR A 71 -1.54 15.08 -6.70
N PHE A 72 -0.99 14.21 -5.88
CA PHE A 72 -0.42 12.95 -6.33
C PHE A 72 -1.37 11.81 -6.03
N TYR A 73 -1.46 10.82 -6.93
CA TYR A 73 -2.32 9.66 -6.75
C TYR A 73 -1.49 8.39 -6.58
N PHE A 74 -1.70 7.69 -5.46
CA PHE A 74 -1.19 6.34 -5.27
C PHE A 74 -2.24 5.31 -5.64
N GLU A 75 -1.84 4.28 -6.38
CA GLU A 75 -2.68 3.11 -6.57
C GLU A 75 -2.59 2.23 -5.31
N VAL A 76 -3.74 1.81 -4.80
CA VAL A 76 -3.89 0.80 -3.75
C VAL A 76 -4.64 -0.37 -4.34
N ARG A 77 -4.17 -1.58 -4.11
CA ARG A 77 -4.84 -2.81 -4.51
C ARG A 77 -5.25 -3.63 -3.30
N ALA A 78 -6.32 -4.39 -3.49
CA ALA A 78 -6.74 -5.42 -2.55
C ALA A 78 -6.47 -6.81 -3.15
N ALA A 79 -5.83 -7.69 -2.37
CA ALA A 79 -5.79 -9.11 -2.65
C ALA A 79 -6.98 -9.77 -1.96
N GLY A 80 -7.73 -10.58 -2.70
CA GLY A 80 -8.97 -11.21 -2.25
C GLY A 80 -10.12 -10.94 -3.22
N LEU A 81 -11.31 -11.32 -2.82
CA LEU A 81 -12.50 -11.15 -3.65
C LEU A 81 -13.03 -9.71 -3.55
N ALA A 82 -13.49 -9.18 -4.67
CA ALA A 82 -14.25 -7.94 -4.66
C ALA A 82 -15.54 -8.10 -3.83
N LYS A 83 -15.91 -7.07 -3.08
CA LYS A 83 -17.14 -7.04 -2.28
C LYS A 83 -18.11 -6.01 -2.86
N SER A 84 -19.38 -6.28 -2.74
CA SER A 84 -20.47 -5.44 -3.26
C SER A 84 -20.77 -4.19 -2.42
N VAL A 85 -19.83 -3.80 -1.56
CA VAL A 85 -19.94 -2.62 -0.69
C VAL A 85 -18.67 -1.80 -0.74
N ASP A 86 -18.80 -0.50 -0.59
CA ASP A 86 -17.68 0.41 -0.42
C ASP A 86 -16.94 0.11 0.88
N ARG A 87 -15.61 0.16 0.84
CA ARG A 87 -14.74 -0.14 1.99
C ARG A 87 -13.79 1.00 2.25
N GLN A 88 -13.81 1.51 3.47
CA GLN A 88 -12.94 2.62 3.87
C GLN A 88 -11.49 2.17 3.96
N ILE A 89 -10.61 2.87 3.27
CA ILE A 89 -9.15 2.76 3.41
C ILE A 89 -8.71 3.73 4.50
N LYS A 90 -7.76 3.33 5.33
CA LYS A 90 -7.11 4.21 6.30
C LYS A 90 -5.63 4.30 6.04
N ILE A 91 -5.15 5.53 6.06
CA ILE A 91 -3.73 5.87 6.01
C ILE A 91 -3.39 6.78 7.17
N VAL A 92 -2.15 6.69 7.61
CA VAL A 92 -1.61 7.55 8.68
C VAL A 92 -0.27 8.14 8.22
N PRO A 93 0.12 9.29 8.75
CA PRO A 93 1.46 9.83 8.53
C PRO A 93 2.53 8.83 8.97
N TRP A 94 3.62 8.80 8.24
CA TRP A 94 4.79 8.00 8.56
C TRP A 94 6.04 8.83 8.33
N SER A 95 6.89 8.92 9.35
CA SER A 95 8.16 9.64 9.24
C SER A 95 9.13 8.88 8.33
N CYS A 96 9.70 9.60 7.38
CA CYS A 96 10.50 9.05 6.31
C CYS A 96 11.74 9.90 6.12
N GLU A 97 12.86 9.46 6.65
CA GLU A 97 14.13 10.17 6.53
C GLU A 97 14.79 9.89 5.17
N VAL A 98 14.72 10.87 4.28
CA VAL A 98 15.41 10.82 2.99
C VAL A 98 16.33 12.02 2.87
N SER A 99 17.60 11.79 2.63
CA SER A 99 18.61 12.85 2.47
C SER A 99 18.21 13.85 1.39
N GLY A 100 18.35 15.13 1.68
CA GLY A 100 18.00 16.21 0.75
C GLY A 100 16.55 16.66 0.76
N PHE A 101 15.69 16.04 1.58
CA PHE A 101 14.29 16.41 1.75
C PHE A 101 13.99 16.81 3.19
N THR A 102 13.08 17.77 3.35
CA THR A 102 12.51 18.12 4.64
C THR A 102 11.21 17.35 4.80
N GLU A 103 10.96 16.76 5.96
CA GLU A 103 9.68 16.16 6.27
C GLU A 103 8.58 17.22 6.22
N ALA A 104 7.51 16.91 5.49
CA ALA A 104 6.38 17.81 5.30
C ALA A 104 5.53 17.86 6.57
N VAL A 105 5.05 19.04 6.90
CA VAL A 105 4.22 19.29 8.08
C VAL A 105 2.75 19.18 7.71
N GLU A 106 2.02 18.36 8.43
CA GLU A 106 0.59 18.16 8.28
C GLU A 106 -0.19 19.45 8.50
N GLY A 107 -1.17 19.71 7.63
CA GLY A 107 -1.94 20.95 7.64
C GLY A 107 -1.22 22.19 7.10
N VAL A 108 0.10 22.09 6.84
CA VAL A 108 0.91 23.17 6.26
C VAL A 108 1.38 22.81 4.85
N ASN A 109 2.06 21.69 4.71
CA ASN A 109 2.63 21.27 3.43
C ASN A 109 1.80 20.19 2.73
N TYR A 110 0.84 19.58 3.42
CA TYR A 110 -0.13 18.64 2.84
C TYR A 110 -1.42 18.63 3.65
N VAL A 111 -2.52 18.23 3.02
CA VAL A 111 -3.83 18.07 3.66
C VAL A 111 -3.79 16.86 4.59
N PRO A 112 -4.21 16.99 5.87
CA PRO A 112 -4.28 15.88 6.81
C PRO A 112 -5.03 14.68 6.26
N PHE A 113 -4.56 13.47 6.53
CA PHE A 113 -5.19 12.25 5.99
C PHE A 113 -6.57 11.95 6.61
N ASP A 114 -6.88 12.53 7.75
CA ASP A 114 -8.17 12.47 8.42
C ASP A 114 -9.11 13.67 8.07
N ASP A 115 -8.64 14.60 7.23
CA ASP A 115 -9.47 15.67 6.73
C ASP A 115 -10.67 15.12 5.94
N PRO A 116 -11.89 15.67 6.10
CA PRO A 116 -13.08 15.22 5.35
C PRO A 116 -12.88 15.18 3.82
N GLU A 117 -12.07 16.08 3.27
CA GLU A 117 -11.72 16.08 1.84
C GLU A 117 -10.92 14.83 1.47
N MET A 118 -10.03 14.36 2.34
CA MET A 118 -9.25 13.16 2.12
C MET A 118 -10.06 11.90 2.35
N VAL A 119 -10.76 11.82 3.49
CA VAL A 119 -11.53 10.64 3.92
C VAL A 119 -12.53 10.18 2.87
N LYS A 120 -13.24 11.10 2.22
CA LYS A 120 -14.21 10.76 1.16
C LYS A 120 -13.58 10.11 -0.08
N ASN A 121 -12.27 10.31 -0.30
CA ASN A 121 -11.52 9.76 -1.42
C ASN A 121 -10.71 8.50 -1.04
N LEU A 122 -10.66 8.17 0.25
CA LEU A 122 -9.97 6.98 0.77
C LEU A 122 -10.95 5.79 0.82
N VAL A 123 -11.57 5.48 -0.31
CA VAL A 123 -12.58 4.43 -0.41
C VAL A 123 -12.20 3.46 -1.51
N LEU A 124 -12.19 2.17 -1.20
CA LEU A 124 -12.15 1.10 -2.20
C LEU A 124 -13.60 0.81 -2.62
N PRO A 125 -13.98 1.16 -3.86
CA PRO A 125 -15.37 1.07 -4.29
C PRO A 125 -15.91 -0.36 -4.28
N ALA A 126 -17.23 -0.49 -4.20
CA ALA A 126 -17.92 -1.74 -4.42
C ALA A 126 -17.47 -2.39 -5.74
N ASP A 127 -17.39 -3.71 -5.75
CA ASP A 127 -17.00 -4.54 -6.88
C ASP A 127 -15.61 -4.23 -7.47
N SER A 128 -14.77 -3.47 -6.73
CA SER A 128 -13.40 -3.15 -7.11
C SER A 128 -12.37 -3.79 -6.20
N VAL A 129 -11.20 -4.09 -6.78
CA VAL A 129 -9.99 -4.54 -6.08
C VAL A 129 -8.84 -3.54 -6.23
N GLN A 130 -9.09 -2.37 -6.78
CA GLN A 130 -8.09 -1.32 -6.92
C GLN A 130 -8.72 0.07 -6.89
N VAL A 131 -7.96 1.03 -6.41
CA VAL A 131 -8.35 2.45 -6.37
C VAL A 131 -7.11 3.33 -6.39
N LYS A 132 -7.26 4.56 -6.85
CA LYS A 132 -6.24 5.60 -6.71
C LYS A 132 -6.62 6.52 -5.56
N ILE A 133 -5.78 6.58 -4.53
CA ILE A 133 -5.95 7.48 -3.39
C ILE A 133 -5.12 8.74 -3.58
N PRO A 134 -5.65 9.94 -3.25
CA PRO A 134 -4.93 11.19 -3.37
C PRO A 134 -3.95 11.40 -2.21
N VAL A 135 -2.86 12.14 -2.48
CA VAL A 135 -2.07 12.89 -1.50
C VAL A 135 -2.04 14.32 -2.00
N ILE A 136 -2.68 15.23 -1.26
CA ILE A 136 -2.82 16.63 -1.66
C ILE A 136 -1.75 17.43 -0.95
N VAL A 137 -0.79 17.95 -1.70
CA VAL A 137 0.28 18.82 -1.19
C VAL A 137 -0.12 20.28 -1.33
N THR A 138 0.34 21.10 -0.40
CA THR A 138 -0.04 22.51 -0.27
C THR A 138 1.18 23.42 -0.25
N TYR A 139 1.01 24.61 -0.78
CA TYR A 139 2.03 25.66 -0.75
C TYR A 139 2.11 26.28 0.65
N ASP A 140 3.32 26.40 1.17
CA ASP A 140 3.58 27.08 2.44
C ASP A 140 4.00 28.53 2.18
N PRO A 141 3.13 29.51 2.46
CA PRO A 141 3.42 30.91 2.24
C PRO A 141 4.49 31.47 3.20
N SER A 142 4.77 30.79 4.32
CA SER A 142 5.76 31.26 5.29
C SER A 142 7.20 31.20 4.76
N ILE A 143 7.42 30.36 3.73
CA ILE A 143 8.71 30.22 3.03
C ILE A 143 8.63 30.72 1.58
N ALA A 144 7.69 31.62 1.28
CA ALA A 144 7.56 32.20 -0.04
C ALA A 144 8.89 32.81 -0.52
N GLY A 145 9.20 32.64 -1.80
CA GLY A 145 10.47 33.08 -2.39
C GLY A 145 11.64 32.10 -2.16
N THR A 146 11.43 30.99 -1.45
CA THR A 146 12.44 29.97 -1.19
C THR A 146 12.07 28.66 -1.88
N ALA A 147 12.95 28.12 -2.70
CA ALA A 147 12.78 26.77 -3.22
C ALA A 147 13.13 25.75 -2.13
N LYS A 148 12.23 24.81 -1.86
CA LYS A 148 12.44 23.78 -0.84
C LYS A 148 11.86 22.44 -1.28
N SER A 149 12.58 21.37 -0.96
CA SER A 149 12.17 20.00 -1.26
C SER A 149 11.59 19.33 -0.02
N PHE A 150 10.41 18.76 -0.16
CA PHE A 150 9.68 18.10 0.89
C PHE A 150 9.42 16.61 0.59
N ILE A 151 9.19 15.85 1.65
CA ILE A 151 8.72 14.47 1.57
C ILE A 151 7.54 14.26 2.51
N VAL A 152 6.49 13.61 2.02
CA VAL A 152 5.34 13.12 2.81
C VAL A 152 5.43 11.60 2.84
N GLY A 153 5.56 11.04 4.03
CA GLY A 153 5.44 9.60 4.23
C GLY A 153 4.01 9.23 4.66
N LEU A 154 3.53 8.12 4.15
CA LEU A 154 2.22 7.56 4.49
C LEU A 154 2.28 6.05 4.65
N LYS A 155 1.43 5.52 5.54
CA LYS A 155 1.33 4.11 5.85
C LYS A 155 -0.12 3.67 5.82
N LEU A 156 -0.39 2.56 5.11
CA LEU A 156 -1.67 1.86 5.19
C LEU A 156 -1.81 1.21 6.57
N ILE A 157 -3.00 1.28 7.13
CA ILE A 157 -3.37 0.58 8.37
C ILE A 157 -4.66 -0.20 8.18
N ASP A 158 -4.90 -1.18 9.04
CA ASP A 158 -6.12 -1.98 9.03
C ASP A 158 -7.37 -1.12 9.13
N SER A 159 -8.40 -1.45 8.36
CA SER A 159 -9.67 -0.73 8.36
C SER A 159 -10.85 -1.66 8.03
N GLY A 160 -11.71 -1.90 8.99
CA GLY A 160 -12.82 -2.83 8.82
C GLY A 160 -12.34 -4.24 8.47
N ASP A 161 -12.72 -4.73 7.31
CA ASP A 161 -12.31 -6.03 6.75
C ASP A 161 -11.03 -5.95 5.88
N LEU A 162 -10.52 -4.74 5.64
CA LEU A 162 -9.27 -4.53 4.93
C LEU A 162 -8.09 -4.69 5.91
N ARG A 163 -7.24 -5.67 5.66
CA ARG A 163 -5.99 -5.89 6.40
C ARG A 163 -4.81 -5.39 5.58
N VAL A 164 -3.78 -4.89 6.23
CA VAL A 164 -2.54 -4.54 5.51
C VAL A 164 -1.72 -5.78 5.24
N MET A 165 -1.27 -5.92 3.99
CA MET A 165 -0.36 -6.97 3.61
C MET A 165 1.03 -6.69 4.19
N GLY A 166 1.57 -7.55 5.05
CA GLY A 166 2.96 -7.32 5.39
C GLY A 166 3.53 -8.02 6.62
N THR A 167 2.72 -8.64 7.46
CA THR A 167 3.28 -9.18 8.71
C THR A 167 3.40 -10.70 8.77
N ASN A 168 2.68 -11.45 7.94
CA ASN A 168 2.54 -12.91 8.08
C ASN A 168 3.08 -13.73 6.90
N PHE A 169 3.53 -13.11 5.83
CA PHE A 169 4.17 -13.84 4.74
C PHE A 169 5.66 -14.00 5.04
N ASN A 170 6.18 -15.19 4.80
CA ASN A 170 7.59 -15.56 4.96
C ASN A 170 8.48 -14.93 3.86
N ILE A 171 8.25 -13.66 3.61
CA ILE A 171 8.91 -12.84 2.60
C ILE A 171 10.04 -12.08 3.31
N THR A 172 11.12 -11.84 2.60
CA THR A 172 12.27 -11.07 3.09
C THR A 172 11.81 -9.72 3.68
N VAL A 173 12.52 -9.23 4.68
CA VAL A 173 12.19 -7.96 5.40
C VAL A 173 11.92 -6.80 4.44
N VAL A 174 12.58 -6.80 3.29
CA VAL A 174 12.42 -5.84 2.19
C VAL A 174 10.98 -5.73 1.67
N ASP A 175 10.32 -6.86 1.47
CA ASP A 175 8.99 -6.86 0.85
C ASP A 175 7.86 -6.43 1.81
N LYS A 176 8.07 -6.60 3.11
CA LYS A 176 7.05 -6.30 4.13
C LYS A 176 6.76 -4.81 4.26
N ALA A 177 7.79 -3.99 4.22
CA ALA A 177 7.64 -2.54 4.39
C ALA A 177 7.23 -1.83 3.10
N ALA A 178 7.74 -2.27 1.95
CA ALA A 178 7.49 -1.62 0.67
C ALA A 178 6.02 -1.66 0.23
N ARG A 179 5.25 -2.63 0.73
CA ARG A 179 3.84 -2.79 0.36
C ARG A 179 2.87 -2.03 1.23
N THR A 180 3.30 -1.56 2.39
CA THR A 180 2.44 -0.85 3.35
C THR A 180 2.83 0.60 3.51
N HIS A 181 4.03 0.97 3.11
CA HIS A 181 4.57 2.32 3.25
C HIS A 181 4.81 2.93 1.87
N ALA A 182 4.53 4.20 1.76
CA ALA A 182 4.81 4.98 0.57
C ALA A 182 5.27 6.39 0.95
N CYS A 183 5.91 7.07 0.03
CA CYS A 183 6.16 8.49 0.17
C CYS A 183 6.03 9.21 -1.17
N VAL A 184 5.72 10.48 -1.10
CA VAL A 184 5.77 11.41 -2.22
C VAL A 184 6.78 12.52 -1.94
N ARG A 185 7.64 12.79 -2.91
CA ARG A 185 8.55 13.93 -2.89
C ARG A 185 7.96 15.03 -3.73
N PHE A 186 8.01 16.23 -3.22
CA PHE A 186 7.58 17.41 -3.96
C PHE A 186 8.47 18.60 -3.67
N ASN A 187 8.45 19.58 -4.57
CA ASN A 187 9.19 20.81 -4.42
C ASN A 187 8.20 21.96 -4.28
N GLN A 188 8.49 22.88 -3.38
CA GLN A 188 7.89 24.20 -3.42
C GLN A 188 8.78 25.09 -4.26
N SER A 189 8.19 25.74 -5.26
CA SER A 189 8.90 26.70 -6.09
C SER A 189 9.06 28.03 -5.38
N SER A 190 10.16 28.72 -5.65
CA SER A 190 10.36 30.11 -5.23
C SER A 190 9.52 31.12 -6.03
N LEU A 191 8.89 30.68 -7.11
CA LEU A 191 8.10 31.50 -8.04
C LEU A 191 6.63 31.10 -7.99
#